data_9096a4346b03f1ebfc76c2379cc6653e
#
_entry.id   9096a4346b03f1ebfc76c2379cc6653e
#
_cell.length_a   1.000
_cell.length_b   1.000
_cell.length_c   1.000
_cell.angle_alpha   90.00
_cell.angle_beta   90.00
_cell.angle_gamma   90.00
#
_symmetry.space_group_name_H-M   'P 1'
#
loop_
_entity.id
_entity.type
_entity.pdbx_description
1 polymer ?
#
loop_
_entity_poly.entity_id
_entity_poly.type
_entity_poly.pdbx_seq_one_letter_code
_entity_poly.pdbx_strand_id
1 'polypeptide(L)'
;MNVTDLKKVFKVKTLSKDEILFKEGETDGEGYKIETGTISLIKNNIRAEILGPGEVLGVWKVFFKNKGRFFTAVAEEKTNLIILPEKYLEEKVSKADPFIKHCFRSWLDLTRKFMMGSQ
;
A
#
# COMPACT_ATOMS: atom_id res chain seq x y z
N MET A 1 -14.67 6.81 11.54
CA MET A 1 -14.42 7.53 10.27
C MET A 1 -14.29 6.52 9.14
N ASN A 2 -15.02 6.70 8.07
CA ASN A 2 -14.95 5.81 6.94
C ASN A 2 -13.89 6.31 5.93
N VAL A 3 -13.62 5.51 4.91
CA VAL A 3 -12.52 5.83 3.95
C VAL A 3 -12.78 7.09 3.14
N THR A 4 -14.02 7.56 3.02
CA THR A 4 -14.32 8.75 2.23
C THR A 4 -13.93 10.05 2.94
N ASP A 5 -13.71 10.00 4.25
CA ASP A 5 -13.37 11.18 5.05
C ASP A 5 -11.89 11.31 5.34
N LEU A 6 -11.07 10.40 4.84
CA LEU A 6 -9.64 10.37 5.16
C LEU A 6 -8.91 11.65 4.74
N LYS A 7 -9.27 12.22 3.60
CA LYS A 7 -8.60 13.43 3.10
C LYS A 7 -8.83 14.66 3.98
N LYS A 8 -9.82 14.62 4.87
CA LYS A 8 -10.08 15.71 5.80
C LYS A 8 -9.15 15.67 7.01
N VAL A 9 -8.50 14.53 7.22
CA VAL A 9 -7.67 14.26 8.40
C VAL A 9 -6.20 14.12 8.05
N PHE A 10 -5.91 13.48 6.92
CA PHE A 10 -4.53 13.16 6.52
C PHE A 10 -4.08 13.98 5.32
N LYS A 11 -2.76 14.06 5.18
CA LYS A 11 -2.15 14.85 4.11
C LYS A 11 -2.35 14.20 2.76
N VAL A 12 -2.44 15.05 1.74
CA VAL A 12 -2.51 14.61 0.35
C VAL A 12 -1.11 14.76 -0.25
N LYS A 13 -0.72 13.78 -1.04
CA LYS A 13 0.55 13.80 -1.79
C LYS A 13 0.23 13.73 -3.26
N THR A 14 0.88 14.60 -4.04
CA THR A 14 0.72 14.60 -5.50
C THR A 14 1.98 14.06 -6.14
N LEU A 15 1.82 13.10 -7.05
CA LEU A 15 2.91 12.55 -7.84
C LEU A 15 2.76 12.97 -9.28
N SER A 16 3.87 13.32 -9.90
CA SER A 16 3.93 13.54 -11.34
C SER A 16 4.02 12.20 -12.05
N LYS A 17 3.69 12.16 -13.33
CA LYS A 17 3.86 10.96 -14.15
C LYS A 17 5.30 10.45 -14.01
N ASP A 18 5.44 9.14 -13.86
CA ASP A 18 6.71 8.43 -13.73
C ASP A 18 7.43 8.63 -12.39
N GLU A 19 6.86 9.42 -11.50
CA GLU A 19 7.46 9.59 -10.17
C GLU A 19 7.28 8.32 -9.34
N ILE A 20 8.34 7.93 -8.63
CA ILE A 20 8.33 6.73 -7.79
C ILE A 20 7.79 7.09 -6.41
N LEU A 21 6.77 6.38 -5.96
CA LEU A 21 6.19 6.55 -4.63
C LEU A 21 7.05 5.84 -3.57
N PHE A 22 7.36 4.58 -3.81
CA PHE A 22 8.30 3.82 -2.98
C PHE A 22 8.94 2.75 -3.84
N LYS A 23 10.10 2.29 -3.40
CA LYS A 23 10.87 1.26 -4.12
C LYS A 23 10.79 -0.07 -3.38
N GLU A 24 10.84 -1.13 -4.16
CA GLU A 24 10.96 -2.48 -3.62
C GLU A 24 12.13 -2.53 -2.63
N GLY A 25 11.90 -3.13 -1.48
CA GLY A 25 12.93 -3.26 -0.44
C GLY A 25 12.97 -2.14 0.59
N GLU A 26 12.35 -1.00 0.33
CA GLU A 26 12.30 0.08 1.31
C GLU A 26 11.49 -0.34 2.52
N THR A 27 11.85 0.21 3.68
CA THR A 27 11.28 -0.25 4.96
C THR A 27 10.29 0.71 5.60
N ASP A 28 9.97 1.83 4.95
CA ASP A 28 8.96 2.74 5.46
C ASP A 28 7.60 2.04 5.55
N GLY A 29 6.73 2.53 6.43
CA GLY A 29 5.48 1.84 6.73
C GLY A 29 4.21 2.59 6.38
N GLU A 30 4.30 3.72 5.67
CA GLU A 30 3.10 4.45 5.27
C GLU A 30 2.29 3.70 4.25
N GLY A 31 0.95 3.80 4.34
CA GLY A 31 0.06 3.35 3.29
C GLY A 31 -0.49 4.53 2.53
N TYR A 32 -1.21 4.26 1.45
CA TYR A 32 -1.75 5.31 0.58
C TYR A 32 -3.09 4.90 0.03
N LYS A 33 -4.00 5.88 -0.10
CA LYS A 33 -5.26 5.69 -0.81
C LYS A 33 -5.25 6.58 -2.04
N ILE A 34 -5.52 6.02 -3.21
CA ILE A 34 -5.54 6.78 -4.46
C ILE A 34 -6.84 7.58 -4.55
N GLU A 35 -6.75 8.89 -4.69
CA GLU A 35 -7.90 9.76 -4.93
C GLU A 35 -8.15 9.95 -6.41
N THR A 36 -7.10 10.27 -7.17
CA THR A 36 -7.18 10.42 -8.63
C THR A 36 -5.89 9.88 -9.23
N GLY A 37 -5.94 9.43 -10.47
CA GLY A 37 -4.77 8.94 -11.18
C GLY A 37 -4.60 7.43 -11.04
N THR A 38 -3.43 6.94 -11.43
CA THR A 38 -3.13 5.50 -11.44
C THR A 38 -1.71 5.23 -11.02
N ILE A 39 -1.51 4.11 -10.33
CA ILE A 39 -0.21 3.66 -9.84
C ILE A 39 0.05 2.26 -10.39
N SER A 40 1.25 2.05 -10.94
CA SER A 40 1.72 0.71 -11.33
C SER A 40 2.53 0.11 -10.20
N LEU A 41 2.30 -1.15 -9.91
CA LEU A 41 3.14 -1.94 -9.02
C LEU A 41 4.07 -2.78 -9.88
N ILE A 42 5.37 -2.62 -9.66
CA ILE A 42 6.40 -3.27 -10.49
C ILE A 42 7.23 -4.22 -9.63
N LYS A 43 7.40 -5.43 -10.11
CA LYS A 43 8.22 -6.45 -9.47
C LYS A 43 9.16 -7.04 -10.50
N ASN A 44 10.47 -7.01 -10.24
CA ASN A 44 11.48 -7.55 -11.17
C ASN A 44 11.33 -6.97 -12.58
N ASN A 45 11.11 -5.66 -12.65
CA ASN A 45 10.94 -4.91 -13.90
C ASN A 45 9.68 -5.31 -14.69
N ILE A 46 8.77 -6.04 -14.07
CA ILE A 46 7.50 -6.44 -14.70
C ILE A 46 6.36 -5.73 -13.97
N ARG A 47 5.48 -5.09 -14.76
CA ARG A 47 4.29 -4.48 -14.20
C ARG A 47 3.35 -5.60 -13.73
N ALA A 48 3.19 -5.72 -12.41
CA ALA A 48 2.38 -6.76 -11.82
C ALA A 48 0.91 -6.36 -11.72
N GLU A 49 0.62 -5.07 -11.47
CA GLU A 49 -0.74 -4.60 -11.28
C GLU A 49 -0.82 -3.10 -11.52
N ILE A 50 -2.01 -2.61 -11.88
CA ILE A 50 -2.29 -1.19 -11.99
C ILE A 50 -3.45 -0.89 -11.06
N LEU A 51 -3.27 0.11 -10.21
CA LEU A 51 -4.26 0.52 -9.22
C LEU A 51 -4.83 1.89 -9.58
N GLY A 52 -6.10 2.07 -9.34
CA GLY A 52 -6.81 3.32 -9.65
C GLY A 52 -7.52 3.93 -8.46
N PRO A 53 -8.35 4.96 -8.70
CA PRO A 53 -9.04 5.68 -7.63
C PRO A 53 -9.82 4.77 -6.69
N GLY A 54 -9.71 5.06 -5.39
CA GLY A 54 -10.36 4.29 -4.34
C GLY A 54 -9.54 3.15 -3.79
N GLU A 55 -8.53 2.69 -4.52
CA GLU A 55 -7.71 1.58 -4.07
C GLU A 55 -6.65 2.03 -3.08
N VAL A 56 -6.27 1.12 -2.20
CA VAL A 56 -5.31 1.35 -1.13
C VAL A 56 -4.08 0.49 -1.39
N LEU A 57 -2.90 1.05 -1.18
CA LEU A 57 -1.64 0.31 -1.38
C LEU A 57 -0.68 0.58 -0.23
N GLY A 58 0.25 -0.35 -0.07
CA GLY A 58 1.31 -0.21 0.93
C GLY A 58 0.89 -0.55 2.35
N VAL A 59 -0.38 -0.85 2.60
CA VAL A 59 -0.87 -1.07 3.97
C VAL A 59 -0.48 -2.43 4.54
N TRP A 60 -0.18 -3.42 3.69
CA TRP A 60 0.20 -4.75 4.16
C TRP A 60 1.48 -4.72 5.02
N LYS A 61 2.28 -3.68 4.87
CA LYS A 61 3.53 -3.51 5.62
C LYS A 61 3.31 -3.57 7.13
N VAL A 62 2.13 -3.19 7.60
CA VAL A 62 1.82 -3.21 9.03
C VAL A 62 1.81 -4.64 9.59
N PHE A 63 1.59 -5.65 8.74
CA PHE A 63 1.62 -7.06 9.15
C PHE A 63 3.03 -7.66 9.02
N PHE A 64 3.92 -7.02 8.29
CA PHE A 64 5.27 -7.55 8.00
C PHE A 64 6.30 -6.45 8.21
N LYS A 65 6.39 -5.95 9.43
CA LYS A 65 7.24 -4.79 9.75
C LYS A 65 8.71 -5.00 9.43
N ASN A 66 9.17 -6.23 9.52
CA ASN A 66 10.58 -6.57 9.28
C ASN A 66 10.88 -6.86 7.81
N LYS A 67 9.89 -6.73 6.93
CA LYS A 67 10.07 -6.94 5.49
C LYS A 67 10.09 -5.61 4.77
N GLY A 68 10.85 -5.53 3.69
CA GLY A 68 10.82 -4.36 2.83
C GLY A 68 9.58 -4.37 1.93
N ARG A 69 9.36 -3.27 1.23
CA ARG A 69 8.27 -3.18 0.25
C ARG A 69 8.41 -4.29 -0.78
N PHE A 70 7.30 -4.94 -1.13
CA PHE A 70 7.32 -6.05 -2.09
C PHE A 70 7.39 -5.57 -3.53
N PHE A 71 7.00 -4.34 -3.78
CA PHE A 71 6.92 -3.76 -5.12
C PHE A 71 7.54 -2.38 -5.15
N THR A 72 7.88 -1.93 -6.36
CA THR A 72 8.10 -0.52 -6.63
C THR A 72 6.78 0.05 -7.12
N ALA A 73 6.35 1.19 -6.59
CA ALA A 73 5.10 1.84 -6.98
C ALA A 73 5.44 3.11 -7.75
N VAL A 74 4.91 3.24 -8.96
CA VAL A 74 5.22 4.34 -9.89
C VAL A 74 3.92 4.94 -10.41
N ALA A 75 3.84 6.27 -10.43
CA ALA A 75 2.68 6.96 -10.98
C ALA A 75 2.68 6.82 -12.50
N GLU A 76 1.59 6.31 -13.06
CA GLU A 76 1.42 6.20 -14.51
C GLU A 76 1.00 7.53 -15.14
N GLU A 77 0.46 8.40 -14.32
CA GLU A 77 -0.01 9.73 -14.69
C GLU A 77 0.00 10.58 -13.42
N LYS A 78 -0.34 11.87 -13.54
CA LYS A 78 -0.46 12.71 -12.35
C LYS A 78 -1.46 12.04 -11.39
N THR A 79 -1.03 11.80 -10.15
CA THR A 79 -1.79 11.04 -9.19
C THR A 79 -1.83 11.76 -7.86
N ASN A 80 -3.03 11.84 -7.26
CA ASN A 80 -3.21 12.40 -5.93
C ASN A 80 -3.52 11.27 -4.97
N LEU A 81 -2.78 11.22 -3.86
CA LEU A 81 -2.87 10.18 -2.85
C LEU A 81 -3.16 10.80 -1.49
N ILE A 82 -3.86 10.06 -0.64
CA ILE A 82 -3.94 10.37 0.78
C ILE A 82 -2.88 9.51 1.46
N ILE A 83 -2.04 10.14 2.29
CA ILE A 83 -1.02 9.43 3.06
C ILE A 83 -1.68 8.87 4.33
N LEU A 84 -1.56 7.56 4.53
CA LEU A 84 -2.05 6.87 5.72
C LEU A 84 -0.85 6.59 6.61
N PRO A 85 -0.67 7.36 7.72
CA PRO A 85 0.51 7.18 8.57
C PRO A 85 0.60 5.76 9.14
N GLU A 86 1.82 5.26 9.28
CA GLU A 86 2.04 3.93 9.84
C GLU A 86 1.37 3.78 11.21
N LYS A 87 1.48 4.80 12.04
CA LYS A 87 0.91 4.77 13.38
C LYS A 87 -0.62 4.59 13.34
N TYR A 88 -1.27 5.27 12.41
CA TYR A 88 -2.71 5.13 12.21
C TYR A 88 -3.07 3.71 11.80
N LEU A 89 -2.30 3.14 10.86
CA LEU A 89 -2.53 1.78 10.39
C LEU A 89 -2.31 0.76 11.52
N GLU A 90 -1.25 0.94 12.29
CA GLU A 90 -0.95 0.08 13.44
C GLU A 90 -2.09 0.10 14.44
N GLU A 91 -2.62 1.28 14.72
CA GLU A 91 -3.73 1.43 15.67
C GLU A 91 -4.97 0.70 15.17
N LYS A 92 -5.30 0.86 13.88
CA LYS A 92 -6.47 0.19 13.31
C LYS A 92 -6.33 -1.33 13.35
N VAL A 93 -5.14 -1.83 13.03
CA VAL A 93 -4.88 -3.28 13.07
C VAL A 93 -4.94 -3.79 14.51
N SER A 94 -4.37 -3.06 15.46
CA SER A 94 -4.35 -3.51 16.86
C SER A 94 -5.76 -3.60 17.46
N LYS A 95 -6.70 -2.79 16.96
CA LYS A 95 -8.08 -2.78 17.43
C LYS A 95 -9.00 -3.69 16.63
N ALA A 96 -8.49 -4.32 15.59
CA ALA A 96 -9.29 -5.22 14.76
C ALA A 96 -9.57 -6.53 15.51
N ASP A 97 -10.66 -7.18 15.13
CA ASP A 97 -11.00 -8.48 15.68
C ASP A 97 -9.83 -9.44 15.46
N PRO A 98 -9.38 -10.18 16.49
CA PRO A 98 -8.22 -11.07 16.35
C PRO A 98 -8.37 -12.12 15.26
N PHE A 99 -9.56 -12.66 15.05
CA PHE A 99 -9.79 -13.66 14.00
C PHE A 99 -9.66 -13.01 12.62
N ILE A 100 -10.27 -11.85 12.43
CA ILE A 100 -10.18 -11.11 11.16
C ILE A 100 -8.73 -10.74 10.88
N LYS A 101 -8.01 -10.28 11.90
CA LYS A 101 -6.60 -9.92 11.78
C LYS A 101 -5.77 -11.14 11.33
N HIS A 102 -6.05 -12.29 11.93
CA HIS A 102 -5.38 -13.53 11.56
C HIS A 102 -5.67 -13.91 10.10
N CYS A 103 -6.93 -13.78 9.67
CA CYS A 103 -7.32 -14.10 8.30
C CYS A 103 -6.60 -13.20 7.30
N PHE A 104 -6.56 -11.89 7.56
CA PHE A 104 -5.86 -10.96 6.69
C PHE A 104 -4.38 -11.25 6.60
N ARG A 105 -3.75 -11.50 7.76
CA ARG A 105 -2.32 -11.81 7.78
C ARG A 105 -2.03 -13.09 7.01
N SER A 106 -2.84 -14.11 7.20
CA SER A 106 -2.67 -15.39 6.51
C SER A 106 -2.84 -15.24 5.01
N TRP A 107 -3.86 -14.49 4.59
CA TRP A 107 -4.13 -14.25 3.18
C TRP A 107 -3.02 -13.44 2.53
N LEU A 108 -2.56 -12.40 3.22
CA LEU A 108 -1.47 -11.56 2.71
C LEU A 108 -0.17 -12.37 2.61
N ASP A 109 0.09 -13.25 3.57
CA ASP A 109 1.29 -14.10 3.53
C ASP A 109 1.24 -15.05 2.32
N LEU A 110 0.07 -15.62 2.05
CA LEU A 110 -0.11 -16.46 0.88
C LEU A 110 0.12 -15.68 -0.40
N THR A 111 -0.44 -14.47 -0.47
CA THR A 111 -0.25 -13.59 -1.63
C THR A 111 1.23 -13.25 -1.81
N ARG A 112 1.93 -12.95 -0.70
CA ARG A 112 3.36 -12.65 -0.74
C ARG A 112 4.14 -13.83 -1.32
N LYS A 113 3.82 -15.04 -0.89
CA LYS A 113 4.50 -16.25 -1.39
C LYS A 113 4.30 -16.41 -2.90
N PHE A 114 3.09 -16.15 -3.39
CA PHE A 114 2.83 -16.16 -4.82
C PHE A 114 3.66 -15.11 -5.56
N MET A 115 3.71 -13.90 -5.01
CA MET A 115 4.41 -12.77 -5.64
C MET A 115 5.92 -12.95 -5.63
N MET A 116 6.45 -13.50 -4.54
CA MET A 116 7.89 -13.75 -4.44
C MET A 116 8.30 -14.91 -5.32
N GLY A 117 7.31 -15.55 -5.89
CA GLY A 117 7.51 -16.63 -6.81
C GLY A 117 7.77 -17.94 -6.12
N SER A 118 7.58 -18.97 -6.89
CA SER A 118 7.93 -20.31 -6.49
C SER A 118 9.36 -20.60 -6.96
N GLN A 119 10.19 -19.60 -6.84
CA GLN A 119 11.59 -19.77 -7.23
C GLN A 119 12.29 -20.74 -6.32
#